data_04d5486671ff7938b235bb1b8e8d0367
#
_entry.id   04d5486671ff7938b235bb1b8e8d0367
#
_cell.length_a   1.000
_cell.length_b   1.000
_cell.length_c   1.000
_cell.angle_alpha   90.00
_cell.angle_beta   90.00
_cell.angle_gamma   90.00
#
_symmetry.space_group_name_H-M   'P 1'
#
loop_
_entity.id
_entity.type
_entity.pdbx_description
1 polymer ?
#
loop_
_entity_poly.entity_id
_entity_poly.type
_entity_poly.pdbx_seq_one_letter_code
_entity_poly.pdbx_strand_id
1 'polypeptide(L)'
;MAAIEDFVTGRSPLGPSQIHRLRELVADWQLLSDLSFADLILWVPLRKDFKSWPTGYVAVAHIRPTTAATLFPNDVLGDEISYGERPHIDQALSDADIVRDTQPEQMGEFLVKEETIPVIVDSHVIGVISRHRNAELMRQPSRLELNYREIAHNLYRMIAEGTFPYPNAGSLFDPAPRVGDGLIRLDVNGIVSYASPNARSRSEEHTSELQ
;
A
#
# COMPACT_ATOMS: atom_id res chain seq x y z
N MET A 1 11.87 -4.89 -14.90
CA MET A 1 11.26 -5.19 -13.59
C MET A 1 10.68 -6.59 -13.72
N ALA A 2 11.01 -7.52 -12.80
CA ALA A 2 10.41 -8.86 -12.81
C ALA A 2 8.88 -8.73 -12.68
N ALA A 3 8.15 -9.52 -13.43
CA ALA A 3 6.69 -9.50 -13.36
C ALA A 3 6.22 -10.27 -12.12
N ILE A 4 5.08 -9.90 -11.55
CA ILE A 4 4.52 -10.61 -10.38
C ILE A 4 4.40 -12.10 -10.66
N GLU A 5 4.06 -12.46 -11.90
CA GLU A 5 3.94 -13.85 -12.36
C GLU A 5 5.22 -14.66 -12.18
N ASP A 6 6.37 -14.04 -12.34
CA ASP A 6 7.67 -14.72 -12.25
C ASP A 6 7.88 -15.32 -10.83
N PHE A 7 7.26 -14.72 -9.81
CA PHE A 7 7.37 -15.15 -8.42
C PHE A 7 6.29 -16.13 -7.99
N VAL A 8 5.09 -16.08 -8.60
CA VAL A 8 3.90 -16.78 -8.08
C VAL A 8 3.42 -17.95 -8.94
N THR A 9 3.87 -18.05 -10.22
CA THR A 9 3.42 -19.12 -11.13
C THR A 9 3.77 -20.49 -10.58
N GLY A 10 2.76 -21.36 -10.47
CA GLY A 10 2.92 -22.72 -9.93
C GLY A 10 3.13 -22.81 -8.41
N ARG A 11 3.17 -21.67 -7.70
CA ARG A 11 3.44 -21.59 -6.26
C ARG A 11 2.28 -20.96 -5.47
N SER A 12 1.38 -20.27 -6.15
CA SER A 12 0.20 -19.64 -5.59
C SER A 12 -1.03 -19.95 -6.44
N PRO A 13 -2.25 -20.01 -5.86
CA PRO A 13 -3.47 -20.30 -6.61
C PRO A 13 -4.01 -19.08 -7.38
N LEU A 14 -3.24 -18.00 -7.51
CA LEU A 14 -3.68 -16.78 -8.17
C LEU A 14 -3.88 -17.00 -9.67
N GLY A 15 -5.10 -16.71 -10.12
CA GLY A 15 -5.43 -16.67 -11.55
C GLY A 15 -5.10 -15.33 -12.19
N PRO A 16 -5.25 -15.22 -13.54
CA PRO A 16 -4.90 -14.00 -14.28
C PRO A 16 -5.61 -12.73 -13.79
N SER A 17 -6.88 -12.83 -13.37
CA SER A 17 -7.66 -11.70 -12.85
C SER A 17 -7.11 -11.15 -11.54
N GLN A 18 -6.71 -12.05 -10.63
CA GLN A 18 -6.13 -11.67 -9.34
C GLN A 18 -4.74 -11.06 -9.50
N ILE A 19 -3.92 -11.63 -10.39
CA ILE A 19 -2.61 -11.07 -10.74
C ILE A 19 -2.78 -9.68 -11.38
N HIS A 20 -3.75 -9.53 -12.28
CA HIS A 20 -4.07 -8.22 -12.86
C HIS A 20 -4.43 -7.20 -11.79
N ARG A 21 -5.24 -7.60 -10.80
CA ARG A 21 -5.61 -6.75 -9.68
C ARG A 21 -4.43 -6.32 -8.82
N LEU A 22 -3.47 -7.23 -8.56
CA LEU A 22 -2.21 -6.86 -7.89
C LEU A 22 -1.38 -5.87 -8.70
N ARG A 23 -1.38 -5.99 -10.03
CA ARG A 23 -0.69 -5.02 -10.91
C ARG A 23 -1.33 -3.63 -10.88
N GLU A 24 -2.66 -3.55 -10.90
CA GLU A 24 -3.38 -2.28 -10.73
C GLU A 24 -3.02 -1.63 -9.39
N LEU A 25 -2.98 -2.41 -8.31
CA LEU A 25 -2.58 -1.92 -7.00
C LEU A 25 -1.14 -1.39 -7.00
N VAL A 26 -0.20 -2.13 -7.61
CA VAL A 26 1.20 -1.73 -7.71
C VAL A 26 1.37 -0.49 -8.60
N ALA A 27 0.50 -0.24 -9.56
CA ALA A 27 0.51 0.98 -10.37
C ALA A 27 0.27 2.25 -9.52
N ASP A 28 -0.60 2.17 -8.49
CA ASP A 28 -0.91 3.29 -7.59
C ASP A 28 -0.05 3.31 -6.30
N TRP A 29 0.92 2.42 -6.22
CA TRP A 29 1.70 2.08 -5.03
C TRP A 29 2.51 3.25 -4.45
N GLN A 30 3.08 4.10 -5.33
CA GLN A 30 3.87 5.26 -4.90
C GLN A 30 3.02 6.25 -4.11
N LEU A 31 1.77 6.48 -4.53
CA LEU A 31 0.84 7.34 -3.82
C LEU A 31 0.59 6.83 -2.39
N LEU A 32 0.36 5.52 -2.23
CA LEU A 32 0.11 4.90 -0.93
C LEU A 32 1.32 5.04 0.01
N SER A 33 2.52 4.77 -0.50
CA SER A 33 3.78 4.90 0.25
C SER A 33 4.01 6.34 0.69
N ASP A 34 3.89 7.30 -0.21
CA ASP A 34 4.12 8.72 0.06
C ASP A 34 3.11 9.29 1.06
N LEU A 35 1.82 8.97 0.94
CA LEU A 35 0.76 9.41 1.86
C LEU A 35 0.93 8.84 3.26
N SER A 36 1.49 7.64 3.37
CA SER A 36 1.68 6.95 4.65
C SER A 36 3.06 7.19 5.27
N PHE A 37 3.98 7.84 4.55
CA PHE A 37 5.37 8.07 4.99
C PHE A 37 6.05 6.74 5.38
N ALA A 38 5.87 5.71 4.55
CA ALA A 38 6.24 4.35 4.91
C ALA A 38 6.71 3.53 3.71
N ASP A 39 7.64 2.63 3.96
CA ASP A 39 7.97 1.56 3.02
C ASP A 39 6.82 0.55 2.97
N LEU A 40 6.49 0.06 1.76
CA LEU A 40 5.46 -0.95 1.55
C LEU A 40 6.04 -2.16 0.84
N ILE A 41 5.75 -3.35 1.35
CA ILE A 41 6.10 -4.62 0.72
C ILE A 41 4.80 -5.40 0.49
N LEU A 42 4.63 -5.93 -0.72
CA LEU A 42 3.51 -6.80 -1.06
C LEU A 42 3.96 -8.25 -1.00
N TRP A 43 3.37 -9.00 -0.10
CA TRP A 43 3.58 -10.41 0.11
C TRP A 43 2.47 -11.22 -0.53
N VAL A 44 2.83 -12.25 -1.31
CA VAL A 44 1.88 -13.22 -1.86
C VAL A 44 2.06 -14.55 -1.15
N PRO A 45 0.96 -15.15 -0.60
CA PRO A 45 1.05 -16.41 0.08
C PRO A 45 1.36 -17.56 -0.89
N LEU A 46 2.33 -18.39 -0.52
CA LEU A 46 2.74 -19.59 -1.21
C LEU A 46 1.91 -20.77 -0.70
N ARG A 47 0.88 -21.16 -1.47
CA ARG A 47 -0.07 -22.20 -1.10
C ARG A 47 -0.67 -22.86 -2.35
N LYS A 48 -1.13 -24.10 -2.21
CA LYS A 48 -1.69 -24.89 -3.31
C LYS A 48 -3.06 -24.36 -3.77
N ASP A 49 -3.90 -23.96 -2.83
CA ASP A 49 -5.24 -23.44 -3.06
C ASP A 49 -5.64 -22.44 -1.96
N PHE A 50 -6.76 -21.74 -2.11
CA PHE A 50 -7.21 -20.74 -1.14
C PHE A 50 -7.66 -21.30 0.22
N LYS A 51 -7.85 -22.61 0.33
CA LYS A 51 -8.26 -23.29 1.58
C LYS A 51 -7.07 -23.81 2.36
N SER A 52 -5.91 -23.98 1.70
CA SER A 52 -4.68 -24.47 2.33
C SER A 52 -3.97 -23.33 3.06
N TRP A 53 -3.36 -23.67 4.21
CA TRP A 53 -2.42 -22.79 4.88
C TRP A 53 -1.20 -22.57 3.99
N PRO A 54 -0.63 -21.36 3.95
CA PRO A 54 0.58 -21.12 3.18
C PRO A 54 1.78 -21.81 3.83
N THR A 55 2.75 -22.18 3.03
CA THR A 55 4.08 -22.61 3.50
C THR A 55 4.94 -21.39 3.86
N GLY A 56 4.63 -20.25 3.29
CA GLY A 56 5.31 -18.97 3.48
C GLY A 56 4.75 -17.93 2.52
N TYR A 57 5.51 -16.88 2.33
CA TYR A 57 5.17 -15.76 1.46
C TYR A 57 6.37 -15.33 0.62
N VAL A 58 6.12 -14.76 -0.54
CA VAL A 58 7.15 -14.14 -1.38
C VAL A 58 6.85 -12.66 -1.57
N ALA A 59 7.86 -11.80 -1.46
CA ALA A 59 7.75 -10.39 -1.75
C ALA A 59 7.70 -10.16 -3.27
N VAL A 60 6.57 -9.67 -3.78
CA VAL A 60 6.35 -9.46 -5.22
C VAL A 60 6.41 -8.00 -5.64
N ALA A 61 6.38 -7.07 -4.68
CA ALA A 61 6.61 -5.66 -4.89
C ALA A 61 7.17 -5.00 -3.64
N HIS A 62 8.01 -3.99 -3.83
CA HIS A 62 8.56 -3.15 -2.77
C HIS A 62 8.60 -1.72 -3.28
N ILE A 63 8.16 -0.77 -2.46
CA ILE A 63 8.22 0.66 -2.76
C ILE A 63 8.69 1.45 -1.55
N ARG A 64 9.51 2.46 -1.81
CA ARG A 64 10.05 3.37 -0.81
C ARG A 64 9.34 4.72 -0.89
N PRO A 65 9.04 5.37 0.25
CA PRO A 65 8.42 6.69 0.23
C PRO A 65 9.41 7.74 -0.31
N THR A 66 8.91 8.73 -1.04
CA THR A 66 9.66 9.95 -1.36
C THR A 66 9.50 11.04 -0.29
N THR A 67 8.54 10.84 0.62
CA THR A 67 8.17 11.78 1.69
C THR A 67 8.83 11.49 3.04
N ALA A 68 9.52 10.35 3.16
CA ALA A 68 10.27 9.94 4.35
C ALA A 68 11.54 9.15 3.97
N ALA A 69 12.45 8.95 4.93
CA ALA A 69 13.58 8.07 4.74
C ALA A 69 13.13 6.61 4.72
N THR A 70 13.69 5.82 3.80
CA THR A 70 13.46 4.37 3.74
C THR A 70 14.11 3.64 4.91
N LEU A 71 13.46 2.57 5.36
CA LEU A 71 13.99 1.63 6.36
C LEU A 71 14.73 0.45 5.71
N PHE A 72 14.57 0.28 4.40
CA PHE A 72 15.15 -0.82 3.63
C PHE A 72 16.23 -0.33 2.65
N PRO A 73 17.52 -0.44 3.00
CA PRO A 73 18.60 -0.04 2.11
C PRO A 73 18.66 -0.90 0.84
N ASN A 74 18.32 -2.18 0.95
CA ASN A 74 18.28 -3.13 -0.14
C ASN A 74 16.85 -3.38 -0.62
N ASP A 75 16.71 -3.82 -1.86
CA ASP A 75 15.43 -4.31 -2.38
C ASP A 75 15.14 -5.70 -1.82
N VAL A 76 13.89 -5.93 -1.45
CA VAL A 76 13.41 -7.20 -0.90
C VAL A 76 12.58 -8.00 -1.92
N LEU A 77 12.56 -7.55 -3.19
CA LEU A 77 11.81 -8.24 -4.24
C LEU A 77 12.33 -9.67 -4.43
N GLY A 78 11.45 -10.64 -4.30
CA GLY A 78 11.77 -12.06 -4.39
C GLY A 78 12.20 -12.71 -3.07
N ASP A 79 12.36 -11.92 -1.99
CA ASP A 79 12.64 -12.48 -0.68
C ASP A 79 11.46 -13.35 -0.22
N GLU A 80 11.76 -14.42 0.47
CA GLU A 80 10.77 -15.35 1.01
C GLU A 80 10.85 -15.40 2.54
N ILE A 81 9.69 -15.49 3.16
CA ILE A 81 9.54 -15.72 4.59
C ILE A 81 8.68 -16.95 4.83
N SER A 82 8.98 -17.72 5.87
CA SER A 82 8.21 -18.90 6.24
C SER A 82 6.91 -18.49 6.97
N TYR A 83 5.88 -19.32 6.87
CA TYR A 83 4.71 -19.20 7.75
C TYR A 83 5.14 -19.27 9.22
N GLY A 84 4.62 -18.37 10.04
CA GLY A 84 4.99 -18.22 11.46
C GLY A 84 6.18 -17.31 11.71
N GLU A 85 6.94 -16.90 10.69
CA GLU A 85 8.09 -16.00 10.85
C GLU A 85 7.65 -14.54 11.09
N ARG A 86 6.53 -14.13 10.50
CA ARG A 86 5.93 -12.79 10.63
C ARG A 86 4.47 -12.91 11.06
N PRO A 87 4.17 -13.03 12.37
CA PRO A 87 2.83 -13.31 12.87
C PRO A 87 1.75 -12.32 12.42
N HIS A 88 2.08 -11.05 12.22
CA HIS A 88 1.12 -10.04 11.76
C HIS A 88 0.68 -10.27 10.31
N ILE A 89 1.57 -10.80 9.43
CA ILE A 89 1.23 -11.17 8.06
C ILE A 89 0.29 -12.39 8.09
N ASP A 90 0.61 -13.39 8.91
CA ASP A 90 -0.23 -14.58 9.08
C ASP A 90 -1.61 -14.22 9.59
N GLN A 91 -1.67 -13.32 10.58
CA GLN A 91 -2.93 -12.84 11.15
C GLN A 91 -3.77 -12.08 10.12
N ALA A 92 -3.17 -11.16 9.36
CA ALA A 92 -3.90 -10.41 8.32
C ALA A 92 -4.44 -11.34 7.22
N LEU A 93 -3.70 -12.41 6.87
CA LEU A 93 -4.17 -13.44 5.94
C LEU A 93 -5.34 -14.24 6.51
N SER A 94 -5.26 -14.63 7.79
CA SER A 94 -6.25 -15.48 8.48
C SER A 94 -7.54 -14.74 8.76
N ASP A 95 -7.44 -13.54 9.33
CA ASP A 95 -8.57 -12.76 9.81
C ASP A 95 -9.22 -11.95 8.68
N ALA A 96 -8.53 -11.81 7.54
CA ALA A 96 -8.92 -10.96 6.41
C ALA A 96 -9.22 -9.51 6.87
N ASP A 97 -8.45 -9.02 7.86
CA ASP A 97 -8.59 -7.68 8.43
C ASP A 97 -7.22 -7.03 8.65
N ILE A 98 -7.23 -5.71 8.82
CA ILE A 98 -6.02 -4.93 9.05
C ILE A 98 -5.49 -5.20 10.46
N VAL A 99 -4.24 -5.69 10.53
CA VAL A 99 -3.54 -5.88 11.81
C VAL A 99 -2.64 -4.67 12.05
N ARG A 100 -2.89 -3.98 13.15
CA ARG A 100 -2.06 -2.85 13.59
C ARG A 100 -1.16 -3.30 14.71
N ASP A 101 0.11 -3.27 14.42
CA ASP A 101 1.09 -3.48 15.48
C ASP A 101 1.00 -2.36 16.50
N THR A 102 0.95 -2.75 17.76
CA THR A 102 0.90 -1.83 18.90
C THR A 102 2.27 -1.57 19.51
N GLN A 103 3.22 -2.48 19.30
CA GLN A 103 4.58 -2.41 19.86
C GLN A 103 5.59 -2.25 18.72
N PRO A 104 6.38 -1.15 18.72
CA PRO A 104 7.47 -1.03 17.77
C PRO A 104 8.54 -2.09 18.01
N GLU A 105 9.08 -2.66 16.94
CA GLU A 105 10.13 -3.66 16.96
C GLU A 105 11.45 -3.10 16.43
N GLN A 106 12.58 -3.61 16.98
CA GLN A 106 13.91 -3.23 16.52
C GLN A 106 14.23 -3.92 15.20
N MET A 107 14.47 -3.15 14.15
CA MET A 107 14.91 -3.63 12.84
C MET A 107 16.21 -2.92 12.46
N GLY A 108 17.34 -3.59 12.64
CA GLY A 108 18.66 -2.98 12.50
C GLY A 108 18.84 -1.81 13.45
N GLU A 109 19.13 -0.62 12.91
CA GLU A 109 19.30 0.61 13.68
C GLU A 109 17.98 1.35 13.97
N PHE A 110 16.86 0.90 13.39
CA PHE A 110 15.59 1.60 13.45
C PHE A 110 14.60 0.90 14.40
N LEU A 111 13.83 1.70 15.12
CA LEU A 111 12.63 1.25 15.79
C LEU A 111 11.45 1.35 14.82
N VAL A 112 10.92 0.21 14.38
CA VAL A 112 9.95 0.12 13.29
C VAL A 112 8.57 -0.24 13.82
N LYS A 113 7.57 0.49 13.36
CA LYS A 113 6.17 0.14 13.55
C LYS A 113 5.62 -0.48 12.27
N GLU A 114 5.14 -1.72 12.38
CA GLU A 114 4.52 -2.46 11.27
C GLU A 114 2.99 -2.39 11.37
N GLU A 115 2.33 -2.32 10.23
CA GLU A 115 0.90 -2.54 10.04
C GLU A 115 0.73 -3.43 8.81
N THR A 116 -0.15 -4.43 8.90
CA THR A 116 -0.39 -5.34 7.77
C THR A 116 -1.83 -5.22 7.28
N ILE A 117 -1.98 -5.16 5.96
CA ILE A 117 -3.23 -4.89 5.28
C ILE A 117 -3.49 -6.04 4.29
N PRO A 118 -4.59 -6.81 4.43
CA PRO A 118 -4.94 -7.82 3.46
C PRO A 118 -5.40 -7.19 2.15
N VAL A 119 -4.99 -7.77 1.04
CA VAL A 119 -5.49 -7.42 -0.30
C VAL A 119 -6.59 -8.42 -0.65
N ILE A 120 -7.84 -7.96 -0.66
CA ILE A 120 -9.01 -8.82 -0.85
C ILE A 120 -9.59 -8.63 -2.24
N VAL A 121 -9.82 -9.76 -2.94
CA VAL A 121 -10.52 -9.83 -4.23
C VAL A 121 -11.44 -11.06 -4.21
N ASP A 122 -12.69 -10.89 -4.60
CA ASP A 122 -13.70 -11.97 -4.65
C ASP A 122 -13.73 -12.78 -3.34
N SER A 123 -13.74 -12.09 -2.21
CA SER A 123 -13.74 -12.66 -0.84
C SER A 123 -12.53 -13.53 -0.49
N HIS A 124 -11.44 -13.44 -1.25
CA HIS A 124 -10.19 -14.11 -0.97
C HIS A 124 -9.06 -13.12 -0.70
N VAL A 125 -8.27 -13.39 0.32
CA VAL A 125 -7.01 -12.67 0.52
C VAL A 125 -6.00 -13.20 -0.49
N ILE A 126 -5.63 -12.35 -1.46
CA ILE A 126 -4.70 -12.67 -2.55
C ILE A 126 -3.26 -12.22 -2.26
N GLY A 127 -3.09 -11.35 -1.29
CA GLY A 127 -1.80 -10.84 -0.82
C GLY A 127 -1.96 -10.09 0.48
N VAL A 128 -0.85 -9.74 1.10
CA VAL A 128 -0.79 -8.92 2.32
C VAL A 128 0.24 -7.81 2.09
N ILE A 129 -0.14 -6.56 2.34
CA ILE A 129 0.79 -5.44 2.37
C ILE A 129 1.34 -5.32 3.79
N SER A 130 2.67 -5.32 3.95
CA SER A 130 3.30 -4.84 5.18
C SER A 130 3.77 -3.41 4.99
N ARG A 131 3.36 -2.53 5.90
CA ARG A 131 3.70 -1.12 5.95
C ARG A 131 4.64 -0.87 7.11
N HIS A 132 5.84 -0.36 6.80
CA HIS A 132 6.91 -0.15 7.77
C HIS A 132 7.20 1.33 7.93
N ARG A 133 7.15 1.82 9.17
CA ARG A 133 7.39 3.21 9.51
C ARG A 133 8.37 3.33 10.67
N ASN A 134 9.32 4.26 10.57
CA ASN A 134 10.19 4.60 11.69
C ASN A 134 9.38 5.19 12.86
N ALA A 135 9.44 4.54 14.02
CA ALA A 135 8.76 4.95 15.23
C ALA A 135 9.53 6.02 16.02
N GLU A 136 10.84 6.17 15.80
CA GLU A 136 11.69 7.14 16.51
C GLU A 136 11.46 8.59 16.05
N LEU A 137 10.97 8.78 14.83
CA LEU A 137 10.66 10.09 14.26
C LEU A 137 9.35 10.68 14.83
N MET A 138 9.11 10.50 16.13
CA MET A 138 7.89 10.98 16.81
C MET A 138 7.95 12.47 17.18
N ARG A 139 8.19 13.34 16.17
CA ARG A 139 7.80 14.73 16.27
C ARG A 139 6.27 14.83 16.14
N GLN A 140 5.67 15.88 16.68
CA GLN A 140 4.26 16.15 16.43
C GLN A 140 4.04 16.30 14.92
N PRO A 141 3.13 15.50 14.31
CA PRO A 141 2.88 15.58 12.89
C PRO A 141 2.27 16.93 12.52
N SER A 142 2.69 17.47 11.39
CA SER A 142 2.08 18.67 10.82
C SER A 142 0.63 18.40 10.39
N ARG A 143 -0.16 19.46 10.18
CA ARG A 143 -1.52 19.31 9.63
C ARG A 143 -1.55 18.59 8.29
N LEU A 144 -0.56 18.81 7.43
CA LEU A 144 -0.42 18.13 6.15
C LEU A 144 -0.22 16.62 6.36
N GLU A 145 0.70 16.22 7.24
CA GLU A 145 0.96 14.81 7.57
C GLU A 145 -0.27 14.11 8.14
N LEU A 146 -1.05 14.79 8.99
CA LEU A 146 -2.28 14.23 9.53
C LEU A 146 -3.32 13.95 8.44
N ASN A 147 -3.53 14.91 7.52
CA ASN A 147 -4.44 14.72 6.39
C ASN A 147 -3.96 13.60 5.46
N TYR A 148 -2.68 13.53 5.16
CA TYR A 148 -2.12 12.48 4.31
C TYR A 148 -2.29 11.09 4.94
N ARG A 149 -2.00 10.95 6.22
CA ARG A 149 -2.20 9.70 6.97
C ARG A 149 -3.67 9.29 7.03
N GLU A 150 -4.59 10.24 7.15
CA GLU A 150 -6.04 9.96 7.11
C GLU A 150 -6.46 9.45 5.73
N ILE A 151 -5.97 10.07 4.64
CA ILE A 151 -6.23 9.62 3.28
C ILE A 151 -5.66 8.21 3.07
N ALA A 152 -4.40 7.98 3.45
CA ALA A 152 -3.77 6.66 3.38
C ALA A 152 -4.57 5.60 4.14
N HIS A 153 -5.01 5.92 5.38
CA HIS A 153 -5.83 5.03 6.17
C HIS A 153 -7.12 4.60 5.46
N ASN A 154 -7.81 5.56 4.82
CA ASN A 154 -9.02 5.27 4.06
C ASN A 154 -8.73 4.40 2.84
N LEU A 155 -7.63 4.66 2.11
CA LEU A 155 -7.23 3.83 0.97
C LEU A 155 -6.87 2.40 1.41
N TYR A 156 -6.16 2.22 2.53
CA TYR A 156 -5.88 0.88 3.07
C TYR A 156 -7.14 0.13 3.48
N ARG A 157 -8.12 0.82 4.06
CA ARG A 157 -9.43 0.21 4.31
C ARG A 157 -10.10 -0.23 3.02
N MET A 158 -10.09 0.60 1.98
CA MET A 158 -10.66 0.24 0.67
C MET A 158 -9.95 -0.96 0.04
N ILE A 159 -8.63 -1.11 0.23
CA ILE A 159 -7.89 -2.31 -0.20
C ILE A 159 -8.38 -3.55 0.55
N ALA A 160 -8.50 -3.47 1.87
CA ALA A 160 -9.01 -4.57 2.70
C ALA A 160 -10.50 -4.87 2.43
N GLU A 161 -11.28 -3.92 1.95
CA GLU A 161 -12.67 -4.09 1.51
C GLU A 161 -12.80 -4.54 0.04
N GLY A 162 -11.67 -4.61 -0.71
CA GLY A 162 -11.66 -5.00 -2.12
C GLY A 162 -12.16 -3.90 -3.08
N THR A 163 -12.29 -2.65 -2.62
CA THR A 163 -12.85 -1.53 -3.40
C THR A 163 -11.78 -0.61 -4.03
N PHE A 164 -10.51 -0.76 -3.64
CA PHE A 164 -9.37 -0.03 -4.22
C PHE A 164 -8.29 -1.01 -4.72
N PRO A 165 -7.59 -0.72 -5.84
CA PRO A 165 -7.83 0.38 -6.79
C PRO A 165 -9.20 0.25 -7.47
N TYR A 166 -9.72 1.37 -8.00
CA TYR A 166 -10.97 1.30 -8.77
C TYR A 166 -10.74 0.49 -10.06
N PRO A 167 -11.60 -0.45 -10.42
CA PRO A 167 -11.42 -1.28 -11.60
C PRO A 167 -11.19 -0.45 -12.85
N ASN A 168 -10.17 -0.79 -13.64
CA ASN A 168 -9.74 -0.09 -14.86
C ASN A 168 -9.27 1.37 -14.68
N ALA A 169 -8.99 1.82 -13.46
CA ALA A 169 -8.44 3.15 -13.22
C ALA A 169 -7.04 3.31 -13.81
N GLY A 170 -6.23 2.25 -13.79
CA GLY A 170 -4.86 2.26 -14.33
C GLY A 170 -4.75 2.57 -15.82
N SER A 171 -5.84 2.42 -16.59
CA SER A 171 -5.87 2.83 -18.00
C SER A 171 -6.13 4.34 -18.21
N LEU A 172 -6.52 5.05 -17.14
CA LEU A 172 -6.87 6.47 -17.19
C LEU A 172 -5.69 7.38 -16.79
N PHE A 173 -4.69 6.85 -16.09
CA PHE A 173 -3.57 7.60 -15.54
C PHE A 173 -2.23 6.99 -15.97
N ASP A 174 -1.60 7.61 -16.95
CA ASP A 174 -0.19 7.38 -17.29
C ASP A 174 0.50 8.74 -17.34
N PRO A 175 1.42 9.06 -16.43
CA PRO A 175 2.05 8.22 -15.40
C PRO A 175 1.23 8.02 -14.11
N ALA A 176 1.63 7.03 -13.30
CA ALA A 176 1.03 6.76 -12.00
C ALA A 176 0.95 8.01 -11.10
N PRO A 177 -0.18 8.24 -10.39
CA PRO A 177 -0.38 9.43 -9.57
C PRO A 177 0.63 9.49 -8.42
N ARG A 178 1.09 10.69 -8.10
CA ARG A 178 1.99 10.97 -7.00
C ARG A 178 1.40 12.02 -6.07
N VAL A 179 1.83 12.02 -4.83
CA VAL A 179 1.39 13.02 -3.84
C VAL A 179 1.71 14.46 -4.28
N GLY A 180 2.78 14.64 -5.07
CA GLY A 180 3.19 15.92 -5.65
C GLY A 180 2.27 16.45 -6.76
N ASP A 181 1.42 15.60 -7.35
CA ASP A 181 0.50 16.03 -8.42
C ASP A 181 -0.68 16.84 -7.90
N GLY A 182 -0.89 16.81 -6.59
CA GLY A 182 -1.99 17.46 -5.91
C GLY A 182 -3.11 16.48 -5.58
N LEU A 183 -3.68 16.66 -4.38
CA LEU A 183 -4.73 15.80 -3.84
C LEU A 183 -5.96 16.62 -3.51
N ILE A 184 -7.12 16.17 -3.95
CA ILE A 184 -8.42 16.70 -3.59
C ILE A 184 -9.25 15.55 -3.01
N ARG A 185 -9.80 15.76 -1.81
CA ARG A 185 -10.75 14.83 -1.20
C ARG A 185 -12.15 15.46 -1.30
N LEU A 186 -13.07 14.68 -1.83
CA LEU A 186 -14.48 15.02 -1.90
C LEU A 186 -15.25 14.26 -0.81
N ASP A 187 -16.35 14.85 -0.35
CA ASP A 187 -17.35 14.12 0.42
C ASP A 187 -18.31 13.34 -0.49
N VAL A 188 -19.29 12.66 0.10
CA VAL A 188 -20.29 11.86 -0.63
C VAL A 188 -21.21 12.70 -1.54
N ASN A 189 -21.24 14.02 -1.36
CA ASN A 189 -22.01 14.95 -2.18
C ASN A 189 -21.13 15.60 -3.28
N GLY A 190 -19.86 15.24 -3.38
CA GLY A 190 -18.92 15.82 -4.32
C GLY A 190 -18.32 17.16 -3.87
N ILE A 191 -18.52 17.55 -2.60
CA ILE A 191 -17.99 18.81 -2.05
C ILE A 191 -16.54 18.56 -1.61
N VAL A 192 -15.65 19.52 -1.95
CA VAL A 192 -14.24 19.47 -1.55
C VAL A 192 -14.13 19.60 -0.04
N SER A 193 -13.70 18.51 0.63
CA SER A 193 -13.43 18.50 2.08
C SER A 193 -11.95 18.76 2.40
N TYR A 194 -11.06 18.52 1.45
CA TYR A 194 -9.63 18.81 1.56
C TYR A 194 -9.00 19.02 0.18
N ALA A 195 -8.09 19.97 0.08
CA ALA A 195 -7.20 20.17 -1.06
C ALA A 195 -5.77 20.39 -0.57
N SER A 196 -4.81 19.65 -1.11
CA SER A 196 -3.38 19.81 -0.80
C SER A 196 -2.87 21.16 -1.31
N PRO A 197 -1.74 21.68 -0.78
CA PRO A 197 -1.15 22.93 -1.25
C PRO A 197 -0.92 22.93 -2.78
N ASN A 198 -0.39 21.85 -3.34
CA ASN A 198 -0.14 21.73 -4.77
C ASN A 198 -1.44 21.76 -5.60
N ALA A 199 -2.52 21.12 -5.11
CA ALA A 199 -3.82 21.18 -5.78
C ALA A 199 -4.39 22.62 -5.79
N ARG A 200 -4.22 23.37 -4.70
CA ARG A 200 -4.67 24.77 -4.60
C ARG A 200 -3.89 25.68 -5.55
N SER A 201 -2.54 25.57 -5.54
CA SER A 201 -1.68 26.38 -6.41
C SER A 201 -2.03 26.19 -7.89
N ARG A 202 -2.20 24.95 -8.35
CA ARG A 202 -2.60 24.68 -9.73
C ARG A 202 -3.98 25.23 -10.08
N SER A 203 -4.93 25.19 -9.14
CA SER A 203 -6.27 25.74 -9.38
C SER A 203 -6.25 27.29 -9.49
N GLU A 204 -5.39 27.96 -8.72
CA GLU A 204 -5.22 29.41 -8.76
C GLU A 204 -4.53 29.87 -10.04
N GLU A 205 -3.51 29.15 -10.53
CA GLU A 205 -2.83 29.42 -11.80
C GLU A 205 -3.81 29.38 -12.96
N HIS A 206 -4.64 28.34 -13.07
CA HIS A 206 -5.65 28.23 -14.14
C HIS A 206 -6.75 29.28 -14.07
N THR A 207 -7.09 29.76 -12.88
CA THR A 207 -8.11 30.81 -12.72
C THR A 207 -7.58 32.17 -13.17
N SER A 208 -6.27 32.42 -13.03
CA SER A 208 -5.65 33.69 -13.46
C SER A 208 -5.41 33.75 -14.98
N GLU A 209 -5.34 32.64 -15.67
CA GLU A 209 -5.20 32.59 -17.15
C GLU A 209 -6.55 32.84 -17.87
N LEU A 210 -7.68 32.77 -17.17
CA LEU A 210 -9.03 32.98 -17.72
C LEU A 210 -9.59 34.39 -17.47
N GLN A 211 -8.81 35.26 -16.86
CA GLN A 211 -9.14 36.69 -16.68
C GLN A 211 -8.35 37.58 -17.64
#